data_06db328e1c9d6ec4d32c449e821bc210
#
_entry.id   06db328e1c9d6ec4d32c449e821bc210
#
_cell.length_a   1.000
_cell.length_b   1.000
_cell.length_c   1.000
_cell.angle_alpha   90.00
_cell.angle_beta   90.00
_cell.angle_gamma   90.00
#
_symmetry.space_group_name_H-M   'P 1'
#
loop_
_entity.id
_entity.type
_entity.pdbx_description
1 polymer ?
#
loop_
_entity_poly.entity_id
_entity_poly.type
_entity_poly.pdbx_seq_one_letter_code
_entity_poly.pdbx_strand_id
1 'polypeptide(L)'
;MTLLSKNELATIERQMYNKGRDIDVALYNYITGQMPNEFVGYALTMYQNKDGGFRHGLHNDNLNPNSTVFQTLEALRYICLSSLDLENEDNKQMLKRIFNYLYNKKSEYSTYDEGNLAFACAEAYRNKLLAVNLLPEVLGRTIALLDEKSPYFRKSLVLLPKVDNDLLKRDSLSFIELQGYHVLYDALEKKGLEFNQEAYYYYIKLRNNYIENLKINSTNYFEILELLDDKFAYSDKIDEALKKMKEELKPHGLYEATTSWDNNYPEGESAKLKWLGTRTVFNIILFNKFQEIEE
;
A
#
# COMPACT_ATOMS: atom_id res chain seq x y z
N MET A 1 24.38 -6.49 -9.35
CA MET A 1 24.44 -5.45 -10.40
C MET A 1 23.57 -4.30 -9.97
N THR A 2 24.11 -3.11 -9.82
CA THR A 2 23.34 -1.93 -9.41
C THR A 2 22.36 -1.53 -10.50
N LEU A 3 21.07 -1.49 -10.22
CA LEU A 3 20.04 -1.22 -11.21
C LEU A 3 19.80 0.29 -11.43
N LEU A 4 19.96 1.11 -10.38
CA LEU A 4 19.83 2.57 -10.48
C LEU A 4 21.17 3.25 -10.22
N SER A 5 21.63 4.06 -11.18
CA SER A 5 22.84 4.87 -11.09
C SER A 5 22.58 6.21 -10.39
N LYS A 6 23.66 6.85 -9.88
CA LYS A 6 23.58 8.20 -9.27
C LYS A 6 22.97 9.25 -10.21
N ASN A 7 23.25 9.17 -11.52
CA ASN A 7 22.66 10.09 -12.50
C ASN A 7 21.15 9.90 -12.68
N GLU A 8 20.67 8.64 -12.62
CA GLU A 8 19.25 8.35 -12.68
C GLU A 8 18.55 8.82 -11.40
N LEU A 9 19.16 8.60 -10.23
CA LEU A 9 18.63 9.10 -8.96
C LEU A 9 18.53 10.64 -8.95
N ALA A 10 19.55 11.36 -9.43
CA ALA A 10 19.51 12.83 -9.55
C ALA A 10 18.42 13.31 -10.51
N THR A 11 18.15 12.54 -11.58
CA THR A 11 17.07 12.85 -12.51
C THR A 11 15.69 12.59 -11.88
N ILE A 12 15.54 11.46 -11.17
CA ILE A 12 14.34 11.12 -10.40
C ILE A 12 14.05 12.22 -9.38
N GLU A 13 15.03 12.60 -8.57
CA GLU A 13 14.89 13.64 -7.56
C GLU A 13 14.31 14.93 -8.14
N ARG A 14 14.95 15.47 -9.19
CA ARG A 14 14.49 16.68 -9.86
C ARG A 14 13.04 16.58 -10.35
N GLN A 15 12.65 15.41 -10.86
CA GLN A 15 11.30 15.21 -11.38
C GLN A 15 10.27 14.98 -10.26
N MET A 16 10.68 14.37 -9.15
CA MET A 16 9.84 14.25 -7.96
C MET A 16 9.43 15.64 -7.45
N TYR A 17 10.37 16.57 -7.31
CA TYR A 17 10.06 17.97 -6.93
C TYR A 17 9.16 18.71 -7.94
N ASN A 18 9.26 18.37 -9.23
CA ASN A 18 8.48 19.06 -10.26
C ASN A 18 7.06 18.50 -10.45
N LYS A 19 6.84 17.20 -10.19
CA LYS A 19 5.61 16.50 -10.60
C LYS A 19 5.02 15.60 -9.51
N GLY A 20 5.77 15.29 -8.44
CA GLY A 20 5.26 14.52 -7.31
C GLY A 20 4.22 15.29 -6.51
N ARG A 21 3.27 14.60 -5.90
CA ARG A 21 2.39 15.20 -4.89
C ARG A 21 3.20 15.45 -3.62
N ASP A 22 2.78 16.40 -2.79
CA ASP A 22 3.47 16.74 -1.54
C ASP A 22 3.72 15.49 -0.67
N ILE A 23 2.77 14.57 -0.59
CA ILE A 23 2.91 13.32 0.17
C ILE A 23 3.95 12.37 -0.44
N ASP A 24 4.03 12.27 -1.78
CA ASP A 24 5.00 11.43 -2.48
C ASP A 24 6.41 12.01 -2.35
N VAL A 25 6.54 13.35 -2.46
CA VAL A 25 7.81 14.07 -2.27
C VAL A 25 8.28 13.96 -0.82
N ALA A 26 7.38 14.10 0.16
CA ALA A 26 7.72 13.95 1.58
C ALA A 26 8.25 12.53 1.86
N LEU A 27 7.58 11.49 1.35
CA LEU A 27 8.04 10.12 1.52
C LEU A 27 9.38 9.89 0.79
N TYR A 28 9.54 10.40 -0.45
CA TYR A 28 10.79 10.32 -1.19
C TYR A 28 11.97 10.93 -0.40
N ASN A 29 11.79 12.15 0.12
CA ASN A 29 12.81 12.83 0.90
C ASN A 29 13.19 12.07 2.19
N TYR A 30 12.19 11.44 2.83
CA TYR A 30 12.45 10.60 4.00
C TYR A 30 13.30 9.36 3.64
N ILE A 31 12.91 8.60 2.62
CA ILE A 31 13.62 7.36 2.25
C ILE A 31 15.01 7.61 1.67
N THR A 32 15.27 8.82 1.17
CA THR A 32 16.60 9.26 0.69
C THR A 32 17.42 10.00 1.76
N GLY A 33 16.89 10.11 2.99
CA GLY A 33 17.58 10.75 4.12
C GLY A 33 17.70 12.28 4.04
N GLN A 34 16.90 12.92 3.15
CA GLN A 34 16.96 14.38 2.95
C GLN A 34 16.10 15.15 3.94
N MET A 35 15.00 14.57 4.40
CA MET A 35 14.08 15.18 5.36
C MET A 35 13.59 14.16 6.40
N PRO A 36 13.25 14.61 7.62
CA PRO A 36 12.67 13.75 8.64
C PRO A 36 11.23 13.35 8.29
N ASN A 37 10.73 12.30 8.94
CA ASN A 37 9.44 11.67 8.66
C ASN A 37 8.22 12.53 9.03
N GLU A 38 8.38 13.56 9.86
CA GLU A 38 7.30 14.48 10.25
C GLU A 38 6.64 15.16 9.04
N PHE A 39 7.41 15.39 7.95
CA PHE A 39 6.85 15.96 6.73
C PHE A 39 5.83 15.03 6.05
N VAL A 40 5.99 13.71 6.18
CA VAL A 40 4.97 12.73 5.74
C VAL A 40 3.71 12.87 6.58
N GLY A 41 3.85 13.01 7.90
CA GLY A 41 2.73 13.26 8.82
C GLY A 41 1.96 14.53 8.44
N TYR A 42 2.66 15.64 8.21
CA TYR A 42 2.03 16.90 7.79
C TYR A 42 1.30 16.77 6.46
N ALA A 43 1.91 16.15 5.47
CA ALA A 43 1.27 15.94 4.15
C ALA A 43 0.00 15.06 4.27
N LEU A 44 0.01 14.03 5.13
CA LEU A 44 -1.15 13.19 5.38
C LEU A 44 -2.34 13.95 5.97
N THR A 45 -2.11 14.98 6.80
CA THR A 45 -3.21 15.76 7.41
C THR A 45 -4.11 16.41 6.37
N MET A 46 -3.60 16.72 5.16
CA MET A 46 -4.37 17.32 4.07
C MET A 46 -5.43 16.37 3.49
N TYR A 47 -5.26 15.07 3.69
CA TYR A 47 -6.17 14.04 3.20
C TYR A 47 -7.09 13.48 4.29
N GLN A 48 -6.85 13.79 5.57
CA GLN A 48 -7.68 13.29 6.67
C GLN A 48 -8.97 14.07 6.83
N ASN A 49 -10.11 13.38 6.82
CA ASN A 49 -11.42 13.96 7.10
C ASN A 49 -11.68 14.11 8.61
N LYS A 50 -12.73 14.88 8.94
CA LYS A 50 -13.18 15.08 10.33
C LYS A 50 -13.60 13.78 11.02
N ASP A 51 -14.09 12.79 10.26
CA ASP A 51 -14.46 11.47 10.78
C ASP A 51 -13.24 10.57 11.06
N GLY A 52 -12.05 10.99 10.68
CA GLY A 52 -10.79 10.30 10.91
C GLY A 52 -10.31 9.42 9.75
N GLY A 53 -11.17 9.13 8.77
CA GLY A 53 -10.78 8.43 7.56
C GLY A 53 -10.09 9.34 6.54
N PHE A 54 -9.65 8.76 5.43
CA PHE A 54 -8.92 9.46 4.37
C PHE A 54 -9.66 9.46 3.04
N ARG A 55 -9.35 10.47 2.21
CA ARG A 55 -10.14 10.85 1.04
C ARG A 55 -9.33 11.44 -0.11
N HIS A 56 -10.07 11.82 -1.16
CA HIS A 56 -9.74 12.85 -2.15
C HIS A 56 -8.44 12.58 -2.92
N GLY A 57 -8.30 11.34 -3.37
CA GLY A 57 -7.17 10.97 -4.20
C GLY A 57 -5.86 10.76 -3.42
N LEU A 58 -5.92 10.42 -2.14
CA LEU A 58 -4.76 9.84 -1.47
C LEU A 58 -4.37 8.55 -2.20
N HIS A 59 -5.35 7.70 -2.54
CA HIS A 59 -5.18 6.74 -3.63
C HIS A 59 -5.58 7.39 -4.96
N ASN A 60 -4.67 7.45 -5.92
CA ASN A 60 -4.79 8.26 -7.12
C ASN A 60 -6.01 7.95 -7.99
N ASP A 61 -6.49 6.71 -7.95
CA ASP A 61 -7.63 6.25 -8.74
C ASP A 61 -8.99 6.42 -8.03
N ASN A 62 -9.03 7.16 -6.91
CA ASN A 62 -10.28 7.39 -6.18
C ASN A 62 -10.38 8.84 -5.70
N LEU A 63 -11.18 9.66 -6.39
CA LEU A 63 -11.38 11.08 -6.08
C LEU A 63 -12.59 11.35 -5.17
N ASN A 64 -13.18 10.31 -4.55
CA ASN A 64 -14.26 10.49 -3.59
C ASN A 64 -13.82 11.41 -2.44
N PRO A 65 -14.54 12.52 -2.19
CA PRO A 65 -14.23 13.42 -1.09
C PRO A 65 -14.61 12.87 0.29
N ASN A 66 -15.38 11.77 0.34
CA ASN A 66 -15.71 11.10 1.57
C ASN A 66 -14.65 10.09 1.93
N SER A 67 -14.54 9.77 3.22
CA SER A 67 -13.61 8.75 3.70
C SER A 67 -13.99 7.36 3.21
N THR A 68 -13.01 6.61 2.71
CA THR A 68 -13.16 5.21 2.37
C THR A 68 -12.17 4.34 3.15
N VAL A 69 -12.48 3.07 3.35
CA VAL A 69 -11.56 2.12 4.02
C VAL A 69 -10.27 2.01 3.24
N PHE A 70 -10.36 1.89 1.91
CA PHE A 70 -9.19 1.72 1.06
C PHE A 70 -8.24 2.91 1.11
N GLN A 71 -8.73 4.15 0.98
CA GLN A 71 -7.88 5.35 1.12
C GLN A 71 -7.31 5.51 2.54
N THR A 72 -8.02 5.02 3.56
CA THR A 72 -7.53 5.03 4.93
C THR A 72 -6.41 4.01 5.15
N LEU A 73 -6.48 2.84 4.51
CA LEU A 73 -5.37 1.88 4.49
C LEU A 73 -4.15 2.41 3.74
N GLU A 74 -4.36 3.15 2.66
CA GLU A 74 -3.26 3.82 1.96
C GLU A 74 -2.54 4.82 2.88
N ALA A 75 -3.26 5.58 3.70
CA ALA A 75 -2.64 6.44 4.72
C ALA A 75 -1.79 5.63 5.72
N LEU A 76 -2.31 4.50 6.21
CA LEU A 76 -1.55 3.62 7.09
C LEU A 76 -0.30 3.04 6.40
N ARG A 77 -0.36 2.81 5.09
CA ARG A 77 0.82 2.41 4.30
C ARG A 77 1.91 3.49 4.33
N TYR A 78 1.57 4.77 4.10
CA TYR A 78 2.53 5.88 4.21
C TYR A 78 3.10 6.00 5.62
N ILE A 79 2.27 5.86 6.67
CA ILE A 79 2.71 5.89 8.07
C ILE A 79 3.74 4.79 8.35
N CYS A 80 3.49 3.55 7.90
CA CYS A 80 4.41 2.45 8.10
C CYS A 80 5.71 2.64 7.30
N LEU A 81 5.63 3.04 6.03
CA LEU A 81 6.80 3.23 5.16
C LEU A 81 7.69 4.37 5.62
N SER A 82 7.13 5.41 6.24
CA SER A 82 7.89 6.53 6.79
C SER A 82 8.39 6.29 8.21
N SER A 83 8.08 5.17 8.84
CA SER A 83 8.37 4.93 10.26
C SER A 83 7.97 6.15 11.12
N LEU A 84 6.77 6.67 10.87
CA LEU A 84 6.30 7.91 11.50
C LEU A 84 6.38 7.82 13.02
N ASP A 85 6.94 8.85 13.67
CA ASP A 85 7.05 8.90 15.12
C ASP A 85 5.66 8.92 15.77
N LEU A 86 5.28 7.79 16.38
CA LEU A 86 3.98 7.61 17.03
C LEU A 86 3.96 8.11 18.46
N GLU A 87 5.09 8.59 19.00
CA GLU A 87 5.15 9.28 20.29
C GLU A 87 4.83 10.78 20.15
N ASN A 88 4.95 11.34 18.97
CA ASN A 88 4.50 12.70 18.67
C ASN A 88 2.97 12.81 18.86
N GLU A 89 2.51 13.84 19.56
CA GLU A 89 1.10 13.99 19.96
C GLU A 89 0.15 14.16 18.75
N ASP A 90 0.56 14.89 17.72
CA ASP A 90 -0.25 15.09 16.51
C ASP A 90 -0.43 13.78 15.75
N ASN A 91 0.63 12.99 15.64
CA ASN A 91 0.61 11.67 15.02
C ASN A 91 -0.24 10.68 15.83
N LYS A 92 -0.15 10.70 17.17
CA LYS A 92 -1.05 9.94 18.05
C LYS A 92 -2.51 10.28 17.82
N GLN A 93 -2.84 11.55 17.72
CA GLN A 93 -4.21 12.01 17.49
C GLN A 93 -4.70 11.61 16.09
N MET A 94 -3.86 11.73 15.07
CA MET A 94 -4.17 11.26 13.71
C MET A 94 -4.46 9.75 13.73
N LEU A 95 -3.58 8.96 14.32
CA LEU A 95 -3.70 7.51 14.39
C LEU A 95 -4.95 7.05 15.17
N LYS A 96 -5.23 7.68 16.30
CA LYS A 96 -6.45 7.45 17.09
C LYS A 96 -7.72 7.69 16.26
N ARG A 97 -7.77 8.77 15.48
CA ARG A 97 -8.90 9.05 14.58
C ARG A 97 -9.02 8.01 13.47
N ILE A 98 -7.90 7.55 12.88
CA ILE A 98 -7.87 6.48 11.88
C ILE A 98 -8.55 5.22 12.43
N PHE A 99 -8.09 4.71 13.56
CA PHE A 99 -8.64 3.46 14.10
C PHE A 99 -10.07 3.62 14.61
N ASN A 100 -10.42 4.80 15.13
CA ASN A 100 -11.81 5.11 15.44
C ASN A 100 -12.70 5.03 14.18
N TYR A 101 -12.28 5.60 13.07
CA TYR A 101 -12.98 5.48 11.78
C TYR A 101 -13.10 4.02 11.34
N LEU A 102 -12.00 3.28 11.25
CA LEU A 102 -11.98 1.91 10.74
C LEU A 102 -12.86 0.96 11.56
N TYR A 103 -12.86 1.08 12.90
CA TYR A 103 -13.57 0.15 13.78
C TYR A 103 -15.01 0.56 14.14
N ASN A 104 -15.40 1.80 13.88
CA ASN A 104 -16.77 2.29 14.09
C ASN A 104 -17.56 2.42 12.79
N LYS A 105 -16.91 2.27 11.63
CA LYS A 105 -17.61 2.26 10.34
C LYS A 105 -18.51 1.01 10.27
N LYS A 106 -19.77 1.21 9.93
CA LYS A 106 -20.75 0.10 9.76
C LYS A 106 -20.61 -0.62 8.42
N SER A 107 -19.80 -0.10 7.49
CA SER A 107 -19.59 -0.69 6.18
C SER A 107 -18.63 -1.88 6.23
N GLU A 108 -18.79 -2.78 5.28
CA GLU A 108 -17.86 -3.88 5.06
C GLU A 108 -16.45 -3.35 4.76
N TYR A 109 -15.43 -4.07 5.22
CA TYR A 109 -14.04 -3.79 4.87
C TYR A 109 -13.81 -4.24 3.41
N SER A 110 -14.04 -3.34 2.48
CA SER A 110 -14.04 -3.65 1.05
C SER A 110 -13.39 -2.52 0.25
N THR A 111 -12.84 -2.85 -0.91
CA THR A 111 -12.43 -1.85 -1.92
C THR A 111 -13.64 -1.13 -2.48
N TYR A 112 -14.79 -1.80 -2.59
CA TYR A 112 -16.05 -1.19 -3.00
C TYR A 112 -16.59 -0.27 -1.90
N ASP A 113 -17.01 0.92 -2.30
CA ASP A 113 -17.76 1.85 -1.44
C ASP A 113 -18.87 2.48 -2.29
N GLU A 114 -20.13 2.37 -1.84
CA GLU A 114 -21.29 2.89 -2.54
C GLU A 114 -21.17 4.41 -2.78
N GLY A 115 -20.53 5.14 -1.88
CA GLY A 115 -20.22 6.56 -2.05
C GLY A 115 -19.37 6.86 -3.29
N ASN A 116 -18.60 5.90 -3.79
CA ASN A 116 -17.81 6.06 -5.01
C ASN A 116 -18.65 6.17 -6.28
N LEU A 117 -19.91 5.75 -6.27
CA LEU A 117 -20.81 5.84 -7.44
C LEU A 117 -21.09 7.29 -7.87
N ALA A 118 -20.96 8.25 -6.94
CA ALA A 118 -21.21 9.65 -7.19
C ALA A 118 -19.95 10.43 -7.62
N PHE A 119 -18.78 9.81 -7.66
CA PHE A 119 -17.50 10.50 -7.87
C PHE A 119 -16.63 9.77 -8.91
N ALA A 120 -15.69 10.52 -9.48
CA ALA A 120 -14.72 9.94 -10.40
C ALA A 120 -13.77 8.99 -9.66
N CYS A 121 -13.78 7.73 -10.06
CA CYS A 121 -12.88 6.69 -9.57
C CYS A 121 -12.78 5.56 -10.59
N ALA A 122 -11.71 4.77 -10.52
CA ALA A 122 -11.56 3.58 -11.35
C ALA A 122 -12.67 2.55 -11.03
N GLU A 123 -13.01 1.73 -12.01
CA GLU A 123 -14.13 0.78 -11.92
C GLU A 123 -14.01 -0.18 -10.72
N ALA A 124 -12.80 -0.60 -10.38
CA ALA A 124 -12.56 -1.50 -9.26
C ALA A 124 -13.11 -1.03 -7.90
N TYR A 125 -13.30 0.30 -7.71
CA TYR A 125 -13.79 0.88 -6.45
C TYR A 125 -15.31 1.11 -6.40
N ARG A 126 -15.99 1.05 -7.56
CA ARG A 126 -17.43 1.26 -7.70
C ARG A 126 -18.19 0.03 -8.18
N ASN A 127 -17.48 -1.03 -8.58
CA ASN A 127 -18.09 -2.29 -9.01
C ASN A 127 -18.07 -3.32 -7.88
N LYS A 128 -19.23 -3.62 -7.33
CA LYS A 128 -19.35 -4.59 -6.21
C LYS A 128 -18.88 -6.00 -6.59
N LEU A 129 -18.94 -6.38 -7.86
CA LEU A 129 -18.47 -7.69 -8.33
C LEU A 129 -16.95 -7.81 -8.33
N LEU A 130 -16.25 -6.67 -8.37
CA LEU A 130 -14.78 -6.60 -8.29
C LEU A 130 -14.29 -6.30 -6.86
N ALA A 131 -15.20 -6.28 -5.90
CA ALA A 131 -14.88 -5.93 -4.52
C ALA A 131 -13.93 -6.95 -3.87
N VAL A 132 -12.90 -6.42 -3.21
CA VAL A 132 -11.87 -7.18 -2.51
C VAL A 132 -12.02 -6.98 -1.00
N ASN A 133 -11.83 -8.04 -0.22
CA ASN A 133 -11.88 -7.99 1.24
C ASN A 133 -10.57 -7.37 1.80
N LEU A 134 -10.70 -6.28 2.54
CA LEU A 134 -9.61 -5.53 3.15
C LEU A 134 -9.41 -5.82 4.65
N LEU A 135 -10.24 -6.68 5.25
CA LEU A 135 -10.16 -6.95 6.68
C LEU A 135 -8.78 -7.48 7.12
N PRO A 136 -8.12 -8.40 6.39
CA PRO A 136 -6.78 -8.86 6.77
C PRO A 136 -5.79 -7.70 6.91
N GLU A 137 -5.75 -6.76 5.96
CA GLU A 137 -4.86 -5.60 6.03
C GLU A 137 -5.21 -4.67 7.18
N VAL A 138 -6.51 -4.41 7.43
CA VAL A 138 -6.95 -3.61 8.60
C VAL A 138 -6.42 -4.21 9.90
N LEU A 139 -6.54 -5.53 10.08
CA LEU A 139 -6.04 -6.21 11.28
C LEU A 139 -4.51 -6.14 11.37
N GLY A 140 -3.82 -6.42 10.28
CA GLY A 140 -2.35 -6.39 10.22
C GLY A 140 -1.79 -5.00 10.56
N ARG A 141 -2.31 -3.93 9.92
CA ARG A 141 -1.91 -2.55 10.24
C ARG A 141 -2.23 -2.17 11.68
N THR A 142 -3.38 -2.63 12.21
CA THR A 142 -3.75 -2.36 13.61
C THR A 142 -2.76 -3.02 14.58
N ILE A 143 -2.42 -4.29 14.34
CA ILE A 143 -1.47 -5.05 15.17
C ILE A 143 -0.06 -4.45 15.07
N ALA A 144 0.37 -4.06 13.88
CA ALA A 144 1.69 -3.46 13.67
C ALA A 144 1.86 -2.13 14.43
N LEU A 145 0.85 -1.27 14.41
CA LEU A 145 0.94 0.13 14.88
C LEU A 145 0.47 0.35 16.33
N LEU A 146 -0.26 -0.60 16.91
CA LEU A 146 -0.81 -0.47 18.27
C LEU A 146 -0.23 -1.53 19.22
N ASP A 147 -0.46 -1.32 20.49
CA ASP A 147 -0.10 -2.23 21.58
C ASP A 147 -1.35 -2.82 22.26
N GLU A 148 -1.12 -3.74 23.21
CA GLU A 148 -2.17 -4.45 23.97
C GLU A 148 -3.09 -3.53 24.79
N LYS A 149 -2.65 -2.30 25.09
CA LYS A 149 -3.47 -1.31 25.83
C LYS A 149 -4.58 -0.78 24.95
N SER A 150 -4.40 -0.78 23.63
CA SER A 150 -5.40 -0.32 22.69
C SER A 150 -6.62 -1.24 22.62
N PRO A 151 -7.86 -0.72 22.71
CA PRO A 151 -9.05 -1.53 22.48
C PRO A 151 -9.15 -2.04 21.05
N TYR A 152 -8.56 -1.35 20.09
CA TYR A 152 -8.56 -1.75 18.69
C TYR A 152 -7.62 -2.92 18.43
N PHE A 153 -6.45 -2.93 19.10
CA PHE A 153 -5.53 -4.08 19.09
C PHE A 153 -6.25 -5.36 19.57
N ARG A 154 -6.89 -5.29 20.75
CA ARG A 154 -7.65 -6.42 21.28
C ARG A 154 -8.79 -6.86 20.37
N LYS A 155 -9.52 -5.90 19.77
CA LYS A 155 -10.59 -6.19 18.81
C LYS A 155 -10.05 -6.88 17.56
N SER A 156 -8.84 -6.53 17.09
CA SER A 156 -8.19 -7.21 15.97
C SER A 156 -7.95 -8.68 16.27
N LEU A 157 -7.43 -9.00 17.45
CA LEU A 157 -7.18 -10.39 17.84
C LEU A 157 -8.47 -11.23 17.91
N VAL A 158 -9.58 -10.62 18.37
CA VAL A 158 -10.90 -11.28 18.37
C VAL A 158 -11.41 -11.59 16.96
N LEU A 159 -11.00 -10.80 15.97
CA LEU A 159 -11.43 -10.98 14.57
C LEU A 159 -10.55 -11.97 13.78
N LEU A 160 -9.36 -12.33 14.27
CA LEU A 160 -8.45 -13.26 13.59
C LEU A 160 -9.11 -14.58 13.19
N PRO A 161 -9.84 -15.30 14.06
CA PRO A 161 -10.46 -16.57 13.69
C PRO A 161 -11.44 -16.45 12.51
N LYS A 162 -12.11 -15.31 12.37
CA LYS A 162 -12.98 -15.06 11.22
C LYS A 162 -12.16 -14.95 9.93
N VAL A 163 -11.06 -14.20 9.96
CA VAL A 163 -10.17 -14.00 8.80
C VAL A 163 -9.54 -15.33 8.38
N ASP A 164 -9.06 -16.14 9.35
CA ASP A 164 -8.50 -17.46 9.09
C ASP A 164 -9.52 -18.42 8.47
N ASN A 165 -10.74 -18.47 9.02
CA ASN A 165 -11.80 -19.31 8.50
C ASN A 165 -12.25 -18.88 7.08
N ASP A 166 -12.23 -17.59 6.78
CA ASP A 166 -12.56 -17.08 5.44
C ASP A 166 -11.43 -17.42 4.45
N LEU A 167 -10.18 -17.36 4.86
CA LEU A 167 -9.01 -17.75 4.06
C LEU A 167 -9.06 -19.23 3.66
N LEU A 168 -9.31 -20.12 4.63
CA LEU A 168 -9.33 -21.57 4.42
C LEU A 168 -10.43 -22.05 3.45
N LYS A 169 -11.39 -21.18 3.09
CA LYS A 169 -12.46 -21.46 2.11
C LYS A 169 -12.14 -20.94 0.69
N ARG A 170 -10.99 -20.30 0.52
CA ARG A 170 -10.64 -19.64 -0.75
C ARG A 170 -9.76 -20.54 -1.60
N ASP A 171 -10.08 -20.70 -2.88
CA ASP A 171 -9.22 -21.41 -3.83
C ASP A 171 -8.09 -20.55 -4.39
N SER A 172 -8.28 -19.23 -4.41
CA SER A 172 -7.30 -18.24 -4.86
C SER A 172 -7.54 -16.90 -4.18
N LEU A 173 -6.52 -16.04 -4.18
CA LEU A 173 -6.56 -14.67 -3.71
C LEU A 173 -6.09 -13.74 -4.82
N SER A 174 -6.67 -12.54 -4.90
CA SER A 174 -6.15 -11.44 -5.71
C SER A 174 -4.85 -10.89 -5.09
N PHE A 175 -4.09 -10.11 -5.85
CA PHE A 175 -2.88 -9.44 -5.32
C PHE A 175 -3.17 -8.61 -4.06
N ILE A 176 -4.24 -7.80 -4.06
CA ILE A 176 -4.61 -6.96 -2.91
C ILE A 176 -4.93 -7.81 -1.67
N GLU A 177 -5.62 -8.94 -1.84
CA GLU A 177 -5.90 -9.85 -0.72
C GLU A 177 -4.61 -10.50 -0.20
N LEU A 178 -3.73 -10.97 -1.11
CA LEU A 178 -2.43 -11.53 -0.73
C LEU A 178 -1.59 -10.51 0.04
N GLN A 179 -1.55 -9.26 -0.41
CA GLN A 179 -0.86 -8.18 0.28
C GLN A 179 -1.45 -7.92 1.68
N GLY A 180 -2.78 -7.96 1.81
CA GLY A 180 -3.46 -7.82 3.10
C GLY A 180 -3.09 -8.94 4.08
N TYR A 181 -3.06 -10.20 3.63
CA TYR A 181 -2.62 -11.33 4.44
C TYR A 181 -1.12 -11.29 4.73
N HIS A 182 -0.30 -10.82 3.80
CA HIS A 182 1.14 -10.61 4.04
C HIS A 182 1.37 -9.63 5.19
N VAL A 183 0.72 -8.48 5.15
CA VAL A 183 0.79 -7.48 6.22
C VAL A 183 0.28 -8.04 7.56
N LEU A 184 -0.76 -8.87 7.55
CA LEU A 184 -1.31 -9.48 8.76
C LEU A 184 -0.32 -10.43 9.42
N TYR A 185 0.18 -11.41 8.67
CA TYR A 185 1.06 -12.43 9.25
C TYR A 185 2.43 -11.86 9.61
N ASP A 186 2.99 -10.92 8.82
CA ASP A 186 4.20 -10.18 9.17
C ASP A 186 4.05 -9.43 10.51
N ALA A 187 2.92 -8.78 10.72
CA ALA A 187 2.64 -8.07 11.97
C ALA A 187 2.52 -9.02 13.17
N LEU A 188 1.86 -10.17 13.00
CA LEU A 188 1.73 -11.20 14.04
C LEU A 188 3.09 -11.78 14.42
N GLU A 189 3.92 -12.12 13.44
CA GLU A 189 5.27 -12.65 13.66
C GLU A 189 6.17 -11.62 14.36
N LYS A 190 6.23 -10.39 13.89
CA LYS A 190 7.03 -9.30 14.49
C LYS A 190 6.63 -8.96 15.92
N LYS A 191 5.35 -9.14 16.27
CA LYS A 191 4.86 -8.95 17.66
C LYS A 191 4.99 -10.19 18.51
N GLY A 192 5.44 -11.34 17.97
CA GLY A 192 5.54 -12.60 18.70
C GLY A 192 4.19 -13.16 19.17
N LEU A 193 3.11 -12.87 18.42
CA LEU A 193 1.76 -13.31 18.76
C LEU A 193 1.49 -14.70 18.22
N GLU A 194 0.73 -15.49 18.97
CA GLU A 194 0.24 -16.78 18.48
C GLU A 194 -0.86 -16.58 17.43
N PHE A 195 -0.83 -17.40 16.37
CA PHE A 195 -1.81 -17.40 15.29
C PHE A 195 -2.02 -18.79 14.72
N ASN A 196 -3.06 -18.96 13.93
CA ASN A 196 -3.42 -20.25 13.32
C ASN A 196 -2.40 -20.66 12.27
N GLN A 197 -1.58 -21.68 12.59
CA GLN A 197 -0.53 -22.18 11.70
C GLN A 197 -1.09 -22.83 10.43
N GLU A 198 -2.25 -23.49 10.47
CA GLU A 198 -2.90 -24.06 9.29
C GLU A 198 -3.28 -22.95 8.30
N ALA A 199 -3.90 -21.90 8.77
CA ALA A 199 -4.26 -20.74 7.95
C ALA A 199 -3.03 -20.04 7.37
N TYR A 200 -1.96 -19.89 8.16
CA TYR A 200 -0.69 -19.33 7.70
C TYR A 200 -0.06 -20.16 6.57
N TYR A 201 0.09 -21.47 6.75
CA TYR A 201 0.64 -22.34 5.69
C TYR A 201 -0.25 -22.35 4.44
N TYR A 202 -1.56 -22.23 4.63
CA TYR A 202 -2.49 -22.14 3.51
C TYR A 202 -2.32 -20.80 2.75
N TYR A 203 -2.15 -19.68 3.46
CA TYR A 203 -1.76 -18.40 2.86
C TYR A 203 -0.47 -18.52 2.05
N ILE A 204 0.59 -19.07 2.64
CA ILE A 204 1.89 -19.28 1.96
C ILE A 204 1.70 -20.10 0.66
N LYS A 205 0.90 -21.16 0.70
CA LYS A 205 0.57 -21.97 -0.48
C LYS A 205 -0.11 -21.12 -1.57
N LEU A 206 -1.12 -20.33 -1.22
CA LEU A 206 -1.83 -19.47 -2.19
C LEU A 206 -0.92 -18.39 -2.75
N ARG A 207 -0.09 -17.75 -1.92
CA ARG A 207 0.91 -16.75 -2.33
C ARG A 207 1.91 -17.36 -3.32
N ASN A 208 2.49 -18.50 -2.97
CA ASN A 208 3.48 -19.17 -3.81
C ASN A 208 2.87 -19.58 -5.15
N ASN A 209 1.67 -20.15 -5.15
CA ASN A 209 0.95 -20.47 -6.38
C ASN A 209 0.68 -19.23 -7.24
N TYR A 210 0.34 -18.09 -6.63
CA TYR A 210 0.19 -16.82 -7.33
C TYR A 210 1.50 -16.39 -8.00
N ILE A 211 2.60 -16.36 -7.25
CA ILE A 211 3.93 -15.96 -7.73
C ILE A 211 4.42 -16.89 -8.87
N GLU A 212 4.26 -18.20 -8.72
CA GLU A 212 4.69 -19.18 -9.73
C GLU A 212 3.95 -19.00 -11.06
N ASN A 213 2.66 -18.68 -11.02
CA ASN A 213 1.84 -18.51 -12.22
C ASN A 213 1.87 -17.08 -12.78
N LEU A 214 2.41 -16.11 -12.06
CA LEU A 214 2.48 -14.73 -12.52
C LEU A 214 3.46 -14.59 -13.69
N LYS A 215 2.97 -14.06 -14.82
CA LYS A 215 3.79 -13.64 -15.95
C LYS A 215 4.15 -12.19 -15.80
N ILE A 216 5.42 -11.92 -15.51
CA ILE A 216 5.92 -10.57 -15.23
C ILE A 216 5.82 -9.69 -16.47
N ASN A 217 5.26 -8.49 -16.30
CA ASN A 217 5.11 -7.49 -17.36
C ASN A 217 5.20 -6.06 -16.78
N SER A 218 5.00 -5.05 -17.60
CA SER A 218 5.05 -3.63 -17.22
C SER A 218 4.01 -3.19 -16.20
N THR A 219 2.95 -3.98 -15.97
CA THR A 219 1.84 -3.60 -15.09
C THR A 219 1.85 -4.33 -13.74
N ASN A 220 2.61 -5.44 -13.61
CA ASN A 220 2.54 -6.31 -12.45
C ASN A 220 3.89 -6.69 -11.81
N TYR A 221 5.03 -6.21 -12.32
CA TYR A 221 6.35 -6.55 -11.79
C TYR A 221 6.48 -6.27 -10.29
N PHE A 222 5.82 -5.24 -9.79
CA PHE A 222 5.86 -4.85 -8.38
C PHE A 222 5.15 -5.86 -7.45
N GLU A 223 4.20 -6.63 -7.96
CA GLU A 223 3.41 -7.56 -7.16
C GLU A 223 4.29 -8.64 -6.50
N ILE A 224 5.28 -9.16 -7.23
CA ILE A 224 6.24 -10.11 -6.67
C ILE A 224 7.11 -9.44 -5.61
N LEU A 225 7.61 -8.24 -5.90
CA LEU A 225 8.52 -7.51 -5.01
C LEU A 225 7.83 -7.08 -3.70
N GLU A 226 6.53 -6.83 -3.73
CA GLU A 226 5.76 -6.51 -2.54
C GLU A 226 5.38 -7.74 -1.69
N LEU A 227 5.22 -8.91 -2.32
CA LEU A 227 4.84 -10.15 -1.64
C LEU A 227 6.02 -10.96 -1.07
N LEU A 228 7.26 -10.59 -1.37
CA LEU A 228 8.46 -11.28 -0.92
C LEU A 228 9.35 -10.33 -0.12
N ASP A 229 9.92 -10.82 0.99
CA ASP A 229 10.79 -10.02 1.87
C ASP A 229 12.28 -10.25 1.60
N ASP A 230 12.63 -11.37 0.97
CA ASP A 230 14.00 -11.70 0.63
C ASP A 230 14.14 -12.31 -0.77
N LYS A 231 15.39 -12.40 -1.27
CA LYS A 231 15.72 -12.92 -2.60
C LYS A 231 15.80 -14.45 -2.67
N PHE A 232 15.86 -15.17 -1.55
CA PHE A 232 16.31 -16.56 -1.56
C PHE A 232 15.32 -17.51 -2.24
N ALA A 233 14.04 -17.41 -1.94
CA ALA A 233 13.05 -18.38 -2.41
C ALA A 233 12.70 -18.26 -3.90
N TYR A 234 12.82 -17.06 -4.48
CA TYR A 234 12.37 -16.74 -5.85
C TYR A 234 13.33 -15.79 -6.57
N SER A 235 14.65 -16.01 -6.42
CA SER A 235 15.70 -15.12 -6.95
C SER A 235 15.51 -14.77 -8.43
N ASP A 236 15.27 -15.74 -9.30
CA ASP A 236 15.12 -15.54 -10.74
C ASP A 236 13.93 -14.62 -11.07
N LYS A 237 12.80 -14.82 -10.36
CA LYS A 237 11.60 -13.99 -10.57
C LYS A 237 11.76 -12.58 -9.98
N ILE A 238 12.47 -12.44 -8.88
CA ILE A 238 12.81 -11.14 -8.30
C ILE A 238 13.73 -10.38 -9.26
N ASP A 239 14.77 -11.03 -9.78
CA ASP A 239 15.69 -10.40 -10.73
C ASP A 239 14.98 -10.01 -12.05
N GLU A 240 14.07 -10.84 -12.54
CA GLU A 240 13.22 -10.52 -13.70
C GLU A 240 12.33 -9.29 -13.39
N ALA A 241 11.70 -9.25 -12.22
CA ALA A 241 10.84 -8.14 -11.81
C ALA A 241 11.62 -6.83 -11.63
N LEU A 242 12.79 -6.86 -10.99
CA LEU A 242 13.68 -5.71 -10.83
C LEU A 242 14.19 -5.19 -12.17
N LYS A 243 14.59 -6.10 -13.07
CA LYS A 243 14.98 -5.74 -14.44
C LYS A 243 13.82 -5.10 -15.18
N LYS A 244 12.61 -5.67 -15.08
CA LYS A 244 11.42 -5.10 -15.72
C LYS A 244 11.07 -3.74 -15.14
N MET A 245 11.16 -3.58 -13.82
CA MET A 245 10.99 -2.29 -13.16
C MET A 245 11.98 -1.25 -13.70
N LYS A 246 13.25 -1.61 -13.89
CA LYS A 246 14.26 -0.74 -14.49
C LYS A 246 13.92 -0.32 -15.92
N GLU A 247 13.45 -1.24 -16.75
CA GLU A 247 13.06 -0.98 -18.14
C GLU A 247 11.89 0.01 -18.25
N GLU A 248 11.00 0.04 -17.25
CA GLU A 248 9.86 0.96 -17.21
C GLU A 248 10.21 2.38 -16.75
N LEU A 249 11.40 2.60 -16.20
CA LEU A 249 11.88 3.94 -15.88
C LEU A 249 12.05 4.75 -17.15
N LYS A 250 11.25 5.78 -17.31
CA LYS A 250 11.29 6.63 -18.51
C LYS A 250 12.51 7.56 -18.52
N PRO A 251 12.96 8.03 -19.71
CA PRO A 251 14.11 8.94 -19.81
C PRO A 251 13.97 10.23 -18.99
N HIS A 252 12.73 10.63 -18.69
CA HIS A 252 12.49 11.79 -17.83
C HIS A 252 12.61 11.49 -16.32
N GLY A 253 12.90 10.24 -15.92
CA GLY A 253 13.19 9.86 -14.52
C GLY A 253 11.96 9.50 -13.69
N LEU A 254 10.78 9.29 -14.28
CA LEU A 254 9.57 8.87 -13.54
C LEU A 254 8.94 7.63 -14.18
N TYR A 255 8.14 6.93 -13.38
CA TYR A 255 7.34 5.78 -13.81
C TYR A 255 5.93 6.22 -14.20
N GLU A 256 5.46 5.76 -15.36
CA GLU A 256 4.10 6.06 -15.80
C GLU A 256 3.05 5.18 -15.11
N ALA A 257 1.81 5.67 -15.05
CA ALA A 257 0.68 4.91 -14.53
C ALA A 257 0.38 3.68 -15.40
N THR A 258 -0.01 2.61 -14.76
CA THR A 258 -0.49 1.37 -15.42
C THR A 258 -2.00 1.19 -15.29
N THR A 259 -2.67 2.07 -14.57
CA THR A 259 -4.11 1.99 -14.33
C THR A 259 -4.90 2.48 -15.54
N SER A 260 -5.95 1.75 -15.90
CA SER A 260 -6.91 2.15 -16.90
C SER A 260 -8.14 2.74 -16.22
N TRP A 261 -8.42 4.00 -16.51
CA TRP A 261 -9.70 4.61 -16.20
C TRP A 261 -10.67 4.39 -17.36
N ASP A 262 -11.96 4.32 -17.03
CA ASP A 262 -13.01 4.40 -18.04
C ASP A 262 -12.88 5.74 -18.77
N ASN A 263 -12.89 5.72 -20.11
CA ASN A 263 -12.77 6.90 -20.98
C ASN A 263 -13.85 7.97 -20.73
N ASN A 264 -14.90 7.64 -19.99
CA ASN A 264 -15.95 8.58 -19.61
C ASN A 264 -15.54 9.55 -18.49
N TYR A 265 -14.35 9.38 -17.88
CA TYR A 265 -13.86 10.22 -16.79
C TYR A 265 -12.60 10.99 -17.21
N PRO A 266 -12.70 12.30 -17.53
CA PRO A 266 -11.54 13.13 -17.87
C PRO A 266 -10.53 13.23 -16.70
N GLU A 267 -10.98 12.99 -15.46
CA GLU A 267 -10.15 12.93 -14.26
C GLU A 267 -9.10 11.80 -14.30
N GLY A 268 -9.29 10.80 -15.17
CA GLY A 268 -8.31 9.75 -15.39
C GLY A 268 -6.94 10.27 -15.81
N GLU A 269 -6.88 11.35 -16.60
CA GLU A 269 -5.61 12.00 -16.95
C GLU A 269 -4.94 12.66 -15.73
N SER A 270 -5.73 13.28 -14.84
CA SER A 270 -5.21 13.81 -13.57
C SER A 270 -4.69 12.71 -12.66
N ALA A 271 -5.38 11.56 -12.61
CA ALA A 271 -4.93 10.40 -11.85
C ALA A 271 -3.60 9.87 -12.39
N LYS A 272 -3.42 9.76 -13.70
CA LYS A 272 -2.15 9.34 -14.33
C LYS A 272 -0.99 10.25 -13.92
N LEU A 273 -1.20 11.57 -13.90
CA LEU A 273 -0.17 12.53 -13.47
C LEU A 273 0.21 12.33 -11.99
N LYS A 274 -0.76 12.08 -11.12
CA LYS A 274 -0.52 11.79 -9.69
C LYS A 274 0.25 10.49 -9.50
N TRP A 275 -0.02 9.48 -10.32
CA TRP A 275 0.69 8.20 -10.28
C TRP A 275 2.19 8.32 -10.58
N LEU A 276 2.63 9.33 -11.33
CA LEU A 276 4.06 9.52 -11.62
C LEU A 276 4.89 9.57 -10.34
N GLY A 277 4.50 10.41 -9.37
CA GLY A 277 5.20 10.52 -8.09
C GLY A 277 5.04 9.26 -7.24
N THR A 278 3.81 8.83 -7.04
CA THR A 278 3.50 7.67 -6.18
C THR A 278 4.24 6.41 -6.64
N ARG A 279 4.13 6.07 -7.92
CA ARG A 279 4.78 4.87 -8.46
C ARG A 279 6.30 4.97 -8.40
N THR A 280 6.83 6.17 -8.60
CA THR A 280 8.28 6.38 -8.53
C THR A 280 8.78 6.16 -7.11
N VAL A 281 8.18 6.76 -6.09
CA VAL A 281 8.64 6.58 -4.70
C VAL A 281 8.50 5.14 -4.23
N PHE A 282 7.40 4.44 -4.57
CA PHE A 282 7.25 3.03 -4.21
C PHE A 282 8.25 2.12 -4.92
N ASN A 283 8.57 2.39 -6.19
CA ASN A 283 9.62 1.65 -6.88
C ASN A 283 11.01 1.89 -6.25
N ILE A 284 11.33 3.10 -5.80
CA ILE A 284 12.58 3.36 -5.06
C ILE A 284 12.63 2.55 -3.76
N ILE A 285 11.51 2.47 -3.02
CA ILE A 285 11.43 1.63 -1.82
C ILE A 285 11.70 0.16 -2.15
N LEU A 286 11.15 -0.35 -3.26
CA LEU A 286 11.40 -1.73 -3.69
C LEU A 286 12.85 -1.96 -4.13
N PHE A 287 13.48 -1.02 -4.83
CA PHE A 287 14.92 -1.11 -5.12
C PHE A 287 15.76 -1.13 -3.85
N ASN A 288 15.46 -0.27 -2.87
CA ASN A 288 16.14 -0.25 -1.57
C ASN A 288 15.95 -1.57 -0.80
N LYS A 289 14.74 -2.12 -0.80
CA LYS A 289 14.41 -3.40 -0.15
C LYS A 289 15.29 -4.54 -0.66
N PHE A 290 15.64 -4.53 -1.94
CA PHE A 290 16.47 -5.55 -2.57
C PHE A 290 17.91 -5.09 -2.82
N GLN A 291 18.34 -3.94 -2.28
CA GLN A 291 19.69 -3.38 -2.36
C GLN A 291 20.21 -3.19 -3.79
N GLU A 292 19.38 -2.64 -4.65
CA GLU A 292 19.66 -2.44 -6.06
C GLU A 292 19.94 -0.96 -6.43
N ILE A 293 20.29 -0.13 -5.42
CA ILE A 293 20.65 1.27 -5.58
C ILE A 293 22.15 1.44 -5.33
N GLU A 294 22.81 2.27 -6.13
CA GLU A 294 24.20 2.66 -5.96
C GLU A 294 24.34 3.61 -4.76
N GLU A 295 25.22 3.25 -3.80
CA GLU A 295 25.55 4.09 -2.63
C GLU A 295 26.33 5.37 -3.00
#